data_b1be84d174ed230da4324108bfc849f8
#
_entry.id   b1be84d174ed230da4324108bfc849f8
#
_cell.length_a   1.000
_cell.length_b   1.000
_cell.length_c   1.000
_cell.angle_alpha   90.00
_cell.angle_beta   90.00
_cell.angle_gamma   90.00
#
_symmetry.space_group_name_H-M   'P 1'
#
loop_
_entity.id
_entity.type
_entity.pdbx_description
1 polymer ?
#
loop_
_entity_poly.entity_id
_entity_poly.type
_entity_poly.pdbx_seq_one_letter_code
_entity_poly.pdbx_strand_id
1 'polypeptide(L)'
;KVNKKESILAILKRGMRVFFPLLGIGILTRLDILLYWFVINPLVVQEPSATTFTLFLLSFVLVTLISLVLSFLGIYASVLVILDGHTFSQSLREAFSIFAQHWLVSIELALILYFITLLVGVGVLIVMFALGVPLLLMGSIAVFLNIPALLWVIVVVGAMAYLTFLQ
;
A
#
# COMPACT_ATOMS: atom_id res chain seq x y z
N LYS A 1 -37.72 -25.17 3.20
CA LYS A 1 -36.55 -25.67 3.95
C LYS A 1 -35.40 -25.71 2.96
N VAL A 2 -34.59 -24.66 2.91
CA VAL A 2 -33.36 -24.60 2.10
C VAL A 2 -32.38 -25.65 2.66
N ASN A 3 -31.99 -26.57 1.84
CA ASN A 3 -31.12 -27.69 2.23
C ASN A 3 -29.74 -27.15 2.59
N LYS A 4 -29.46 -26.99 3.88
CA LYS A 4 -28.29 -26.31 4.47
C LYS A 4 -26.96 -26.89 3.99
N LYS A 5 -26.91 -28.17 3.55
CA LYS A 5 -25.70 -28.82 3.05
C LYS A 5 -25.36 -28.45 1.60
N GLU A 6 -26.37 -28.25 0.73
CA GLU A 6 -26.12 -27.76 -0.64
C GLU A 6 -25.61 -26.32 -0.63
N SER A 7 -26.03 -25.53 0.35
CA SER A 7 -25.60 -24.17 0.53
C SER A 7 -24.09 -24.03 0.79
N ILE A 8 -23.49 -24.89 1.62
CA ILE A 8 -22.06 -24.75 2.02
C ILE A 8 -21.13 -25.14 0.86
N LEU A 9 -21.38 -26.26 0.21
CA LEU A 9 -20.58 -26.70 -0.95
C LEU A 9 -20.70 -25.75 -2.14
N ALA A 10 -21.89 -25.21 -2.39
CA ALA A 10 -22.10 -24.23 -3.44
C ALA A 10 -21.38 -22.91 -3.15
N ILE A 11 -21.40 -22.44 -1.90
CA ILE A 11 -20.67 -21.24 -1.45
C ILE A 11 -19.17 -21.47 -1.58
N LEU A 12 -18.66 -22.62 -1.14
CA LEU A 12 -17.24 -22.95 -1.22
C LEU A 12 -16.75 -23.02 -2.68
N LYS A 13 -17.52 -23.68 -3.56
CA LYS A 13 -17.23 -23.78 -5.00
C LYS A 13 -17.23 -22.39 -5.67
N ARG A 14 -18.18 -21.54 -5.29
CA ARG A 14 -18.25 -20.16 -5.78
C ARG A 14 -17.06 -19.32 -5.26
N GLY A 15 -16.71 -19.46 -3.99
CA GLY A 15 -15.54 -18.84 -3.39
C GLY A 15 -14.23 -19.23 -4.08
N MET A 16 -14.03 -20.52 -4.34
CA MET A 16 -12.82 -21.01 -5.04
C MET A 16 -12.74 -20.49 -6.47
N ARG A 17 -13.86 -20.35 -7.17
CA ARG A 17 -13.90 -19.82 -8.54
C ARG A 17 -13.47 -18.35 -8.62
N VAL A 18 -13.75 -17.57 -7.59
CA VAL A 18 -13.39 -16.15 -7.50
C VAL A 18 -11.98 -15.97 -6.91
N PHE A 19 -11.57 -16.89 -6.05
CA PHE A 19 -10.29 -16.82 -5.32
C PHE A 19 -9.07 -16.80 -6.25
N PHE A 20 -8.98 -17.72 -7.23
CA PHE A 20 -7.82 -17.79 -8.11
C PHE A 20 -7.65 -16.55 -9.01
N PRO A 21 -8.71 -16.02 -9.66
CA PRO A 21 -8.59 -14.77 -10.39
C PRO A 21 -8.17 -13.58 -9.51
N LEU A 22 -8.74 -13.45 -8.30
CA LEU A 22 -8.37 -12.39 -7.37
C LEU A 22 -6.93 -12.52 -6.88
N LEU A 23 -6.47 -13.74 -6.62
CA LEU A 23 -5.08 -14.00 -6.25
C LEU A 23 -4.13 -13.59 -7.39
N GLY A 24 -4.46 -13.91 -8.63
CA GLY A 24 -3.71 -13.48 -9.81
C GLY A 24 -3.64 -11.96 -9.96
N ILE A 25 -4.78 -11.27 -9.75
CA ILE A 25 -4.83 -9.81 -9.76
C ILE A 25 -4.00 -9.23 -8.60
N GLY A 26 -4.09 -9.81 -7.41
CA GLY A 26 -3.30 -9.40 -6.25
C GLY A 26 -1.79 -9.53 -6.49
N ILE A 27 -1.33 -10.60 -7.15
CA ILE A 27 0.08 -10.76 -7.54
C ILE A 27 0.46 -9.70 -8.60
N LEU A 28 -0.39 -9.48 -9.59
CA LEU A 28 -0.13 -8.49 -10.64
C LEU A 28 0.01 -7.08 -10.07
N THR A 29 -0.83 -6.69 -9.13
CA THR A 29 -0.76 -5.37 -8.48
C THR A 29 0.48 -5.22 -7.58
N ARG A 30 1.11 -6.32 -7.13
CA ARG A 30 2.34 -6.30 -6.36
C ARG A 30 3.62 -6.28 -7.21
N LEU A 31 3.50 -6.31 -8.54
CA LEU A 31 4.65 -6.14 -9.44
C LEU A 31 5.31 -4.76 -9.29
N ASP A 32 4.59 -3.76 -8.79
CA ASP A 32 5.12 -2.44 -8.47
C ASP A 32 6.27 -2.52 -7.45
N ILE A 33 6.15 -3.39 -6.44
CA ILE A 33 7.21 -3.62 -5.44
C ILE A 33 8.47 -4.18 -6.11
N LEU A 34 8.30 -5.13 -7.04
CA LEU A 34 9.43 -5.70 -7.78
C LEU A 34 10.08 -4.66 -8.69
N LEU A 35 9.29 -3.84 -9.38
CA LEU A 35 9.80 -2.73 -10.20
C LEU A 35 10.60 -1.75 -9.33
N TYR A 36 10.10 -1.38 -8.17
CA TYR A 36 10.81 -0.52 -7.23
C TYR A 36 12.15 -1.15 -6.81
N TRP A 37 12.15 -2.41 -6.39
CA TRP A 37 13.36 -3.11 -5.95
C TRP A 37 14.41 -3.25 -7.07
N PHE A 38 14.01 -3.59 -8.29
CA PHE A 38 14.96 -3.83 -9.39
C PHE A 38 15.41 -2.55 -10.09
N VAL A 39 14.58 -1.50 -10.11
CA VAL A 39 14.88 -0.26 -10.86
C VAL A 39 15.39 0.84 -9.95
N ILE A 40 14.71 1.08 -8.83
CA ILE A 40 15.01 2.21 -7.95
C ILE A 40 16.11 1.88 -6.95
N ASN A 41 16.08 0.70 -6.33
CA ASN A 41 17.04 0.34 -5.29
C ASN A 41 18.52 0.35 -5.78
N PRO A 42 18.87 -0.17 -6.96
CA PRO A 42 20.24 -0.08 -7.47
C PRO A 42 20.74 1.36 -7.65
N LEU A 43 19.83 2.29 -8.01
CA LEU A 43 20.20 3.71 -8.20
C LEU A 43 20.43 4.44 -6.87
N VAL A 44 19.74 4.03 -5.81
CA VAL A 44 19.90 4.61 -4.45
C VAL A 44 21.25 4.21 -3.84
N VAL A 45 21.73 3.00 -4.15
CA VAL A 45 22.99 2.46 -3.58
C VAL A 45 24.24 2.98 -4.31
N GLN A 46 24.09 3.54 -5.52
CA GLN A 46 25.21 4.10 -6.29
C GLN A 46 25.72 5.40 -5.67
N GLU A 47 26.99 5.72 -5.96
CA GLU A 47 27.57 7.00 -5.54
C GLU A 47 26.75 8.19 -6.08
N PRO A 48 26.51 9.21 -5.25
CA PRO A 48 25.70 10.35 -5.63
C PRO A 48 26.41 11.17 -6.71
N SER A 49 25.89 11.13 -7.92
CA SER A 49 26.31 11.96 -9.05
C SER A 49 25.11 12.64 -9.68
N ALA A 50 25.32 13.73 -10.41
CA ALA A 50 24.23 14.40 -11.12
C ALA A 50 23.50 13.45 -12.10
N THR A 51 24.26 12.56 -12.75
CA THR A 51 23.70 11.55 -13.66
C THR A 51 22.87 10.51 -12.92
N THR A 52 23.38 9.98 -11.80
CA THR A 52 22.64 9.01 -10.95
C THR A 52 21.35 9.62 -10.42
N PHE A 53 21.40 10.88 -9.96
CA PHE A 53 20.22 11.59 -9.47
C PHE A 53 19.16 11.80 -10.57
N THR A 54 19.59 12.19 -11.77
CA THR A 54 18.67 12.36 -12.92
C THR A 54 18.02 11.04 -13.31
N LEU A 55 18.80 9.95 -13.40
CA LEU A 55 18.28 8.61 -13.68
C LEU A 55 17.31 8.14 -12.60
N PHE A 56 17.63 8.40 -11.33
CA PHE A 56 16.74 8.11 -10.21
C PHE A 56 15.38 8.82 -10.35
N LEU A 57 15.40 10.13 -10.58
CA LEU A 57 14.16 10.90 -10.74
C LEU A 57 13.32 10.39 -11.93
N LEU A 58 13.95 10.15 -13.05
CA LEU A 58 13.26 9.69 -14.27
C LEU A 58 12.67 8.29 -14.06
N SER A 59 13.43 7.38 -13.47
CA SER A 59 13.00 6.03 -13.14
C SER A 59 11.89 6.04 -12.08
N PHE A 60 11.99 6.89 -11.07
CA PHE A 60 10.98 7.05 -10.02
C PHE A 60 9.63 7.50 -10.62
N VAL A 61 9.63 8.53 -11.47
CA VAL A 61 8.42 9.00 -12.14
C VAL A 61 7.81 7.89 -12.99
N LEU A 62 8.62 7.19 -13.78
CA LEU A 62 8.16 6.12 -14.66
C LEU A 62 7.56 4.94 -13.87
N VAL A 63 8.24 4.48 -12.82
CA VAL A 63 7.74 3.41 -11.95
C VAL A 63 6.44 3.83 -11.26
N THR A 64 6.36 5.08 -10.78
CA THR A 64 5.15 5.61 -10.15
C THR A 64 3.96 5.63 -11.12
N LEU A 65 4.17 6.04 -12.38
CA LEU A 65 3.11 6.02 -13.38
C LEU A 65 2.65 4.61 -13.71
N ILE A 66 3.58 3.66 -13.85
CA ILE A 66 3.24 2.25 -14.08
C ILE A 66 2.47 1.69 -12.88
N SER A 67 2.90 1.95 -11.66
CA SER A 67 2.24 1.51 -10.42
C SER A 67 0.82 2.07 -10.31
N LEU A 68 0.62 3.33 -10.70
CA LEU A 68 -0.69 3.94 -10.75
C LEU A 68 -1.64 3.20 -11.70
N VAL A 69 -1.18 2.92 -12.92
CA VAL A 69 -1.97 2.16 -13.91
C VAL A 69 -2.29 0.76 -13.40
N LEU A 70 -1.30 0.05 -12.85
CA LEU A 70 -1.49 -1.29 -12.29
C LEU A 70 -2.50 -1.29 -11.13
N SER A 71 -2.48 -0.28 -10.28
CA SER A 71 -3.44 -0.13 -9.17
C SER A 71 -4.87 0.02 -9.69
N PHE A 72 -5.10 0.87 -10.69
CA PHE A 72 -6.44 1.00 -11.29
C PHE A 72 -6.91 -0.28 -11.98
N LEU A 73 -6.03 -0.92 -12.76
CA LEU A 73 -6.33 -2.19 -13.38
C LEU A 73 -6.70 -3.25 -12.34
N GLY A 74 -5.99 -3.28 -11.21
CA GLY A 74 -6.27 -4.18 -10.10
C GLY A 74 -7.64 -3.96 -9.49
N ILE A 75 -8.03 -2.71 -9.25
CA ILE A 75 -9.33 -2.35 -8.69
C ILE A 75 -10.45 -2.74 -9.66
N TYR A 76 -10.39 -2.30 -10.92
CA TYR A 76 -11.42 -2.61 -11.92
C TYR A 76 -11.53 -4.10 -12.20
N ALA A 77 -10.41 -4.80 -12.37
CA ALA A 77 -10.41 -6.24 -12.58
C ALA A 77 -10.99 -7.02 -11.39
N SER A 78 -10.70 -6.59 -10.16
CA SER A 78 -11.25 -7.21 -8.95
C SER A 78 -12.77 -7.07 -8.88
N VAL A 79 -13.29 -5.89 -9.21
CA VAL A 79 -14.74 -5.64 -9.27
C VAL A 79 -15.42 -6.53 -10.31
N LEU A 80 -14.85 -6.63 -11.53
CA LEU A 80 -15.39 -7.48 -12.60
C LEU A 80 -15.39 -8.98 -12.24
N VAL A 81 -14.34 -9.45 -11.55
CA VAL A 81 -14.32 -10.83 -11.06
C VAL A 81 -15.41 -11.08 -10.03
N ILE A 82 -15.64 -10.15 -9.10
CA ILE A 82 -16.61 -10.33 -8.01
C ILE A 82 -18.03 -10.21 -8.51
N LEU A 83 -18.35 -9.21 -9.35
CA LEU A 83 -19.69 -8.93 -9.81
C LEU A 83 -20.11 -9.83 -10.97
N ASP A 84 -19.26 -9.95 -11.99
CA ASP A 84 -19.61 -10.61 -13.24
C ASP A 84 -19.06 -12.05 -13.35
N GLY A 85 -18.20 -12.44 -12.40
CA GLY A 85 -17.61 -13.78 -12.36
C GLY A 85 -16.65 -14.06 -13.52
N HIS A 86 -16.03 -13.01 -14.07
CA HIS A 86 -15.07 -13.12 -15.18
C HIS A 86 -13.82 -13.90 -14.77
N THR A 87 -13.17 -14.49 -15.78
CA THR A 87 -11.85 -15.11 -15.60
C THR A 87 -10.79 -14.03 -15.48
N PHE A 88 -9.63 -14.35 -14.92
CA PHE A 88 -8.49 -13.43 -14.76
C PHE A 88 -8.17 -12.64 -16.05
N SER A 89 -8.05 -13.33 -17.17
CA SER A 89 -7.69 -12.71 -18.45
C SER A 89 -8.79 -11.80 -19.01
N GLN A 90 -10.06 -12.19 -18.87
CA GLN A 90 -11.20 -11.38 -19.31
C GLN A 90 -11.33 -10.12 -18.45
N SER A 91 -11.26 -10.25 -17.12
CA SER A 91 -11.36 -9.11 -16.22
C SER A 91 -10.23 -8.11 -16.42
N LEU A 92 -9.01 -8.58 -16.71
CA LEU A 92 -7.88 -7.69 -16.98
C LEU A 92 -8.05 -6.91 -18.29
N ARG A 93 -8.51 -7.61 -19.36
CA ARG A 93 -8.76 -6.97 -20.67
C ARG A 93 -9.87 -5.92 -20.58
N GLU A 94 -10.96 -6.22 -19.89
CA GLU A 94 -12.07 -5.29 -19.71
C GLU A 94 -11.69 -4.14 -18.79
N ALA A 95 -10.97 -4.41 -17.70
CA ALA A 95 -10.42 -3.38 -16.83
C ALA A 95 -9.54 -2.39 -17.60
N PHE A 96 -8.68 -2.90 -18.50
CA PHE A 96 -7.87 -2.04 -19.37
C PHE A 96 -8.74 -1.21 -20.34
N SER A 97 -9.79 -1.79 -20.91
CA SER A 97 -10.73 -1.08 -21.78
C SER A 97 -11.47 0.04 -21.03
N ILE A 98 -11.96 -0.24 -19.81
CA ILE A 98 -12.63 0.75 -18.95
C ILE A 98 -11.65 1.88 -18.59
N PHE A 99 -10.42 1.52 -18.18
CA PHE A 99 -9.39 2.49 -17.86
C PHE A 99 -9.07 3.37 -19.07
N ALA A 100 -8.87 2.80 -20.26
CA ALA A 100 -8.54 3.53 -21.47
C ALA A 100 -9.65 4.48 -21.91
N GLN A 101 -10.93 4.09 -21.73
CA GLN A 101 -12.09 4.95 -22.06
C GLN A 101 -12.28 6.08 -21.04
N HIS A 102 -11.95 5.87 -19.77
CA HIS A 102 -12.22 6.80 -18.67
C HIS A 102 -10.96 7.19 -17.91
N TRP A 103 -9.81 7.22 -18.60
CA TRP A 103 -8.51 7.49 -17.98
C TRP A 103 -8.45 8.83 -17.22
N LEU A 104 -9.15 9.85 -17.76
CA LEU A 104 -9.20 11.19 -17.15
C LEU A 104 -9.91 11.15 -15.79
N VAL A 105 -11.07 10.48 -15.72
CA VAL A 105 -11.83 10.32 -14.48
C VAL A 105 -11.04 9.48 -13.47
N SER A 106 -10.32 8.45 -13.95
CA SER A 106 -9.47 7.63 -13.10
C SER A 106 -8.33 8.44 -12.48
N ILE A 107 -7.70 9.33 -13.26
CA ILE A 107 -6.63 10.22 -12.75
C ILE A 107 -7.20 11.22 -11.75
N GLU A 108 -8.36 11.81 -12.02
CA GLU A 108 -9.02 12.75 -11.12
C GLU A 108 -9.32 12.07 -9.77
N LEU A 109 -9.88 10.87 -9.80
CA LEU A 109 -10.14 10.07 -8.60
C LEU A 109 -8.84 9.75 -7.84
N ALA A 110 -7.77 9.36 -8.57
CA ALA A 110 -6.46 9.12 -7.97
C ALA A 110 -5.89 10.36 -7.27
N LEU A 111 -6.03 11.52 -7.90
CA LEU A 111 -5.58 12.79 -7.35
C LEU A 111 -6.31 13.10 -6.04
N ILE A 112 -7.63 12.93 -6.01
CA ILE A 112 -8.44 13.13 -4.81
C ILE A 112 -8.00 12.17 -3.70
N LEU A 113 -7.87 10.87 -4.00
CA LEU A 113 -7.41 9.87 -3.04
C LEU A 113 -6.00 10.15 -2.54
N TYR A 114 -5.10 10.57 -3.44
CA TYR A 114 -3.74 10.96 -3.07
C TYR A 114 -3.73 12.16 -2.11
N PHE A 115 -4.57 13.17 -2.38
CA PHE A 115 -4.70 14.35 -1.52
C PHE A 115 -5.22 13.98 -0.11
N ILE A 116 -6.23 13.11 -0.05
CA ILE A 116 -6.75 12.59 1.21
C ILE A 116 -5.67 11.82 1.96
N THR A 117 -4.95 10.93 1.29
CA THR A 117 -3.86 10.15 1.88
C THR A 117 -2.73 11.05 2.38
N LEU A 118 -2.39 12.10 1.63
CA LEU A 118 -1.39 13.09 2.04
C LEU A 118 -1.82 13.84 3.28
N LEU A 119 -3.08 14.28 3.38
CA LEU A 119 -3.62 14.95 4.56
C LEU A 119 -3.57 14.03 5.79
N VAL A 120 -3.98 12.77 5.63
CA VAL A 120 -3.89 11.77 6.70
C VAL A 120 -2.43 11.54 7.09
N GLY A 121 -1.52 11.39 6.12
CA GLY A 121 -0.09 11.20 6.36
C GLY A 121 0.55 12.37 7.12
N VAL A 122 0.21 13.60 6.76
CA VAL A 122 0.65 14.80 7.50
C VAL A 122 0.10 14.80 8.93
N GLY A 123 -1.17 14.43 9.11
CA GLY A 123 -1.76 14.29 10.44
C GLY A 123 -1.02 13.27 11.30
N VAL A 124 -0.72 12.11 10.74
CA VAL A 124 0.08 11.07 11.41
C VAL A 124 1.48 11.57 11.76
N LEU A 125 2.15 12.27 10.84
CA LEU A 125 3.46 12.87 11.09
C LEU A 125 3.43 13.85 12.25
N ILE A 126 2.44 14.75 12.31
CA ILE A 126 2.28 15.71 13.41
C ILE A 126 2.14 14.97 14.74
N VAL A 127 1.30 13.93 14.80
CA VAL A 127 1.12 13.12 16.01
C VAL A 127 2.42 12.41 16.39
N MET A 128 3.13 11.83 15.42
CA MET A 128 4.42 11.18 15.67
C MET A 128 5.47 12.16 16.21
N PHE A 129 5.54 13.39 15.68
CA PHE A 129 6.43 14.40 16.20
C PHE A 129 6.02 14.88 17.60
N ALA A 130 4.72 15.12 17.82
CA ALA A 130 4.20 15.58 19.12
C ALA A 130 4.47 14.59 20.24
N LEU A 131 4.42 13.28 19.96
CA LEU A 131 4.71 12.24 20.95
C LEU A 131 6.19 11.83 20.97
N GLY A 132 6.80 11.73 19.80
CA GLY A 132 8.17 11.22 19.64
C GLY A 132 9.22 12.18 20.20
N VAL A 133 9.09 13.48 19.95
CA VAL A 133 10.08 14.46 20.42
C VAL A 133 10.15 14.51 21.96
N PRO A 134 9.05 14.62 22.72
CA PRO A 134 9.09 14.54 24.17
C PRO A 134 9.68 13.23 24.69
N LEU A 135 9.32 12.08 24.08
CA LEU A 135 9.84 10.78 24.46
C LEU A 135 11.36 10.67 24.23
N LEU A 136 11.87 11.20 23.11
CA LEU A 136 13.30 11.25 22.83
C LEU A 136 14.05 12.15 23.82
N LEU A 137 13.48 13.31 24.15
CA LEU A 137 14.05 14.23 25.16
C LEU A 137 14.08 13.58 26.54
N MET A 138 12.99 12.96 26.97
CA MET A 138 12.94 12.20 28.22
C MET A 138 13.94 11.05 28.24
N GLY A 139 14.10 10.34 27.12
CA GLY A 139 15.07 9.26 26.95
C GLY A 139 16.50 9.76 27.08
N SER A 140 16.85 10.88 26.44
CA SER A 140 18.18 11.46 26.53
C SER A 140 18.50 11.94 27.96
N ILE A 141 17.54 12.55 28.65
CA ILE A 141 17.67 12.94 30.05
C ILE A 141 17.85 11.71 30.96
N ALA A 142 17.08 10.65 30.74
CA ALA A 142 17.18 9.42 31.50
C ALA A 142 18.56 8.75 31.38
N VAL A 143 19.11 8.75 30.15
CA VAL A 143 20.48 8.25 29.90
C VAL A 143 21.51 9.14 30.58
N PHE A 144 21.38 10.46 30.43
CA PHE A 144 22.32 11.42 31.02
C PHE A 144 22.36 11.36 32.56
N LEU A 145 21.19 11.21 33.18
CA LEU A 145 21.05 11.08 34.64
C LEU A 145 21.28 9.66 35.17
N ASN A 146 21.53 8.70 34.27
CA ASN A 146 21.73 7.31 34.63
C ASN A 146 20.58 6.70 35.45
N ILE A 147 19.31 7.00 35.07
CA ILE A 147 18.09 6.52 35.71
C ILE A 147 17.46 5.42 34.89
N PRO A 148 17.83 4.13 35.13
CA PRO A 148 17.34 3.03 34.30
C PRO A 148 15.82 2.81 34.41
N ALA A 149 15.21 3.12 35.52
CA ALA A 149 13.75 3.01 35.70
C ALA A 149 12.97 3.92 34.72
N LEU A 150 13.50 5.12 34.43
CA LEU A 150 12.88 6.06 33.52
C LEU A 150 12.95 5.56 32.06
N LEU A 151 14.03 4.87 31.69
CA LEU A 151 14.16 4.23 30.37
C LEU A 151 13.09 3.14 30.15
N TRP A 152 12.82 2.32 31.18
CA TRP A 152 11.76 1.32 31.10
C TRP A 152 10.39 1.93 30.93
N VAL A 153 10.07 3.02 31.62
CA VAL A 153 8.79 3.75 31.44
C VAL A 153 8.65 4.25 30.01
N ILE A 154 9.71 4.81 29.43
CA ILE A 154 9.71 5.34 28.06
C ILE A 154 9.48 4.21 27.04
N VAL A 155 10.16 3.06 27.23
CA VAL A 155 9.99 1.90 26.36
C VAL A 155 8.55 1.37 26.41
N VAL A 156 7.98 1.26 27.63
CA VAL A 156 6.59 0.78 27.80
C VAL A 156 5.59 1.75 27.20
N VAL A 157 5.73 3.05 27.42
CA VAL A 157 4.84 4.08 26.86
C VAL A 157 4.97 4.11 25.34
N GLY A 158 6.19 4.04 24.80
CA GLY A 158 6.45 3.99 23.37
C GLY A 158 5.85 2.73 22.71
N ALA A 159 5.99 1.57 23.35
CA ALA A 159 5.40 0.32 22.89
C ALA A 159 3.86 0.37 22.91
N MET A 160 3.26 0.90 23.96
CA MET A 160 1.81 1.08 24.04
C MET A 160 1.29 2.04 22.97
N ALA A 161 1.96 3.18 22.76
CA ALA A 161 1.61 4.11 21.69
C ALA A 161 1.72 3.45 20.30
N TYR A 162 2.76 2.66 20.06
CA TYR A 162 2.94 1.92 18.81
C TYR A 162 1.84 0.87 18.57
N LEU A 163 1.46 0.12 19.61
CA LEU A 163 0.40 -0.90 19.53
C LEU A 163 -0.98 -0.27 19.29
N THR A 164 -1.28 0.88 19.91
CA THR A 164 -2.54 1.61 19.66
C THR A 164 -2.61 2.20 18.23
N PHE A 165 -1.47 2.44 17.61
CA PHE A 165 -1.40 2.95 16.23
C PHE A 165 -1.55 1.85 15.17
N LEU A 166 -1.31 0.57 15.54
CA LEU A 166 -1.44 -0.60 14.66
C LEU A 166 -2.86 -1.18 14.60
N GLN A 167 -3.78 -0.75 15.48
CA GLN A 167 -5.20 -1.13 15.48
C GLN A 167 -6.03 -0.19 14.62
#